data_53fb2b45e12184119bf90e5ceeca10fe
#
_entry.id   53fb2b45e12184119bf90e5ceeca10fe
#
_cell.length_a   1.000
_cell.length_b   1.000
_cell.length_c   1.000
_cell.angle_alpha   90.00
_cell.angle_beta   90.00
_cell.angle_gamma   90.00
#
_symmetry.space_group_name_H-M   'P 1'
#
loop_
_entity.id
_entity.type
_entity.pdbx_description
1 polymer ?
#
loop_
_entity_poly.entity_id
_entity_poly.type
_entity_poly.pdbx_seq_one_letter_code
_entity_poly.pdbx_strand_id
1 'polypeptide(L)'
;QAVKYGSIGLVALIVGRVLITGFVAYWKATHPEPPPPPTVGFGKLPALRFDKKTISDKPSSYKLETATGTTSEFGDRAKVYFMPKSAASLLADQNAKTVASKYGFVFKPEVLGTEIYRWTKSKPIASNFKMNIRNMNFEFTTNYLSHPEFLVNSETPTGAKAVKQVKSFLKKSDLLPDDISSASAEIVYLKSLGGELAPAASQSDADFIQVDIDRVPIDEVYKMYSPEGYKASVRAIITGSMSGADSIVDLEMNHNDIDYDQSHTYPLRSSLSAWKILQAGEGYIASKGKSDQAIIRKVSLGYYDDFEEQDYLQPIYIFENEDDGFLGYVSALDPKYV
;
A
#
# COMPACT_ATOMS: atom_id res chain seq x y z
N GLN A 1 -48.56 34.02 47.45
CA GLN A 1 -48.54 32.55 47.31
C GLN A 1 -48.37 32.08 45.84
N ALA A 2 -49.05 32.69 44.85
CA ALA A 2 -48.98 32.31 43.44
C ALA A 2 -47.56 32.36 42.85
N VAL A 3 -46.72 33.34 43.22
CA VAL A 3 -45.35 33.49 42.76
C VAL A 3 -44.44 32.38 43.28
N LYS A 4 -44.66 31.91 44.52
CA LYS A 4 -43.87 30.79 45.10
C LYS A 4 -44.16 29.44 44.41
N TYR A 5 -45.43 29.18 44.10
CA TYR A 5 -45.75 27.93 43.35
C TYR A 5 -45.37 27.98 41.89
N GLY A 6 -45.38 29.15 41.27
CA GLY A 6 -44.88 29.32 39.90
C GLY A 6 -43.37 29.10 39.78
N SER A 7 -42.57 29.59 40.75
CA SER A 7 -41.13 29.39 40.75
C SER A 7 -40.73 27.92 41.02
N ILE A 8 -41.45 27.23 41.94
CA ILE A 8 -41.25 25.79 42.20
C ILE A 8 -41.57 24.96 40.95
N GLY A 9 -42.67 25.28 40.28
CA GLY A 9 -43.03 24.61 39.01
C GLY A 9 -42.01 24.81 37.91
N LEU A 10 -41.43 26.02 37.77
CA LEU A 10 -40.37 26.29 36.78
C LEU A 10 -39.08 25.52 37.09
N VAL A 11 -38.65 25.50 38.34
CA VAL A 11 -37.48 24.73 38.78
C VAL A 11 -37.69 23.24 38.54
N ALA A 12 -38.87 22.69 38.88
CA ALA A 12 -39.19 21.29 38.63
C ALA A 12 -39.16 20.93 37.12
N LEU A 13 -39.64 21.83 36.25
CA LEU A 13 -39.57 21.67 34.80
C LEU A 13 -38.12 21.67 34.27
N ILE A 14 -37.28 22.58 34.77
CA ILE A 14 -35.87 22.67 34.37
C ILE A 14 -35.11 21.41 34.81
N VAL A 15 -35.28 21.01 36.08
CA VAL A 15 -34.64 19.80 36.62
C VAL A 15 -35.15 18.56 35.91
N GLY A 16 -36.43 18.43 35.64
CA GLY A 16 -37.02 17.33 34.89
C GLY A 16 -36.42 17.25 33.46
N ARG A 17 -36.28 18.39 32.78
CA ARG A 17 -35.66 18.44 31.44
C ARG A 17 -34.19 18.00 31.48
N VAL A 18 -33.41 18.46 32.44
CA VAL A 18 -32.00 18.07 32.60
C VAL A 18 -31.87 16.57 32.89
N LEU A 19 -32.71 16.02 33.74
CA LEU A 19 -32.72 14.59 34.06
C LEU A 19 -33.10 13.74 32.83
N ILE A 20 -34.12 14.15 32.06
CA ILE A 20 -34.53 13.44 30.83
C ILE A 20 -33.45 13.52 29.77
N THR A 21 -32.87 14.71 29.54
CA THR A 21 -31.80 14.84 28.54
C THR A 21 -30.54 14.06 28.95
N GLY A 22 -30.20 14.08 30.25
CA GLY A 22 -29.09 13.28 30.77
C GLY A 22 -29.35 11.77 30.64
N PHE A 23 -30.55 11.32 30.94
CA PHE A 23 -30.94 9.91 30.77
C PHE A 23 -30.92 9.48 29.30
N VAL A 24 -31.46 10.30 28.39
CA VAL A 24 -31.44 10.00 26.95
C VAL A 24 -30.00 9.96 26.41
N ALA A 25 -29.14 10.89 26.85
CA ALA A 25 -27.74 10.89 26.49
C ALA A 25 -27.00 9.62 26.99
N TYR A 26 -27.26 9.26 28.27
CA TYR A 26 -26.71 8.03 28.85
C TYR A 26 -27.24 6.78 28.13
N TRP A 27 -28.56 6.74 27.86
CA TRP A 27 -29.17 5.61 27.13
C TRP A 27 -28.59 5.44 25.74
N LYS A 28 -28.42 6.53 24.96
CA LYS A 28 -27.80 6.50 23.64
C LYS A 28 -26.32 6.08 23.69
N ALA A 29 -25.59 6.49 24.73
CA ALA A 29 -24.20 6.09 24.91
C ALA A 29 -24.04 4.60 25.27
N THR A 30 -25.00 4.04 26.05
CA THR A 30 -24.99 2.64 26.48
C THR A 30 -25.71 1.69 25.51
N HIS A 31 -26.55 2.22 24.62
CA HIS A 31 -27.32 1.49 23.62
C HIS A 31 -27.16 2.19 22.27
N PRO A 32 -25.96 2.17 21.69
CA PRO A 32 -25.73 2.74 20.36
C PRO A 32 -26.65 2.06 19.34
N GLU A 33 -27.22 2.84 18.44
CA GLU A 33 -28.01 2.29 17.34
C GLU A 33 -27.14 1.33 16.55
N PRO A 34 -27.66 0.15 16.13
CA PRO A 34 -26.89 -0.75 15.29
C PRO A 34 -26.49 -0.01 14.01
N PRO A 35 -25.27 -0.19 13.54
CA PRO A 35 -24.81 0.46 12.31
C PRO A 35 -25.74 0.08 11.15
N PRO A 36 -25.99 0.98 10.20
CA PRO A 36 -26.84 0.70 9.04
C PRO A 36 -26.34 -0.52 8.29
N PRO A 37 -27.19 -1.31 7.64
CA PRO A 37 -26.76 -2.51 6.91
C PRO A 37 -25.74 -2.15 5.83
N PRO A 38 -24.85 -3.09 5.42
CA PRO A 38 -23.91 -2.89 4.32
C PRO A 38 -24.62 -2.48 3.03
N THR A 39 -24.05 -1.53 2.30
CA THR A 39 -24.71 -0.94 1.11
C THR A 39 -24.65 -1.83 -0.12
N VAL A 40 -23.60 -2.67 -0.26
CA VAL A 40 -23.41 -3.65 -1.37
C VAL A 40 -23.69 -3.06 -2.77
N GLY A 41 -23.32 -1.77 -2.97
CA GLY A 41 -23.76 -1.01 -4.14
C GLY A 41 -23.13 -1.45 -5.47
N PHE A 42 -21.98 -2.12 -5.46
CA PHE A 42 -21.37 -2.67 -6.67
C PHE A 42 -21.93 -4.07 -7.03
N GLY A 43 -22.86 -4.63 -6.24
CA GLY A 43 -23.40 -5.97 -6.47
C GLY A 43 -22.38 -7.08 -6.15
N LYS A 44 -22.35 -8.12 -6.97
CA LYS A 44 -21.41 -9.22 -6.84
C LYS A 44 -20.04 -8.82 -7.42
N LEU A 45 -19.00 -8.97 -6.62
CA LEU A 45 -17.63 -8.57 -6.96
C LEU A 45 -16.87 -9.73 -7.64
N PRO A 46 -15.89 -9.44 -8.50
CA PRO A 46 -14.99 -10.45 -9.00
C PRO A 46 -14.13 -10.99 -7.84
N ALA A 47 -13.82 -12.29 -7.89
CA ALA A 47 -12.86 -12.88 -6.98
C ALA A 47 -11.48 -12.23 -7.17
N LEU A 48 -10.73 -12.03 -6.07
CA LEU A 48 -9.36 -11.55 -6.14
C LEU A 48 -8.51 -12.49 -6.99
N ARG A 49 -7.78 -11.93 -7.93
CA ARG A 49 -6.82 -12.65 -8.76
C ARG A 49 -5.48 -12.62 -8.04
N PHE A 50 -5.18 -13.67 -7.34
CA PHE A 50 -3.84 -13.85 -6.79
C PHE A 50 -2.91 -14.43 -7.86
N ASP A 51 -1.72 -13.86 -8.03
CA ASP A 51 -0.74 -14.33 -9.02
C ASP A 51 -0.40 -15.81 -8.76
N LYS A 52 -0.52 -16.64 -9.80
CA LYS A 52 -0.27 -18.09 -9.71
C LYS A 52 1.22 -18.43 -9.60
N LYS A 53 2.13 -17.50 -9.85
CA LYS A 53 3.58 -17.76 -9.84
C LYS A 53 4.11 -18.19 -8.48
N THR A 54 3.41 -17.84 -7.40
CA THR A 54 3.81 -18.12 -6.02
C THR A 54 3.24 -19.43 -5.45
N ILE A 55 2.45 -20.17 -6.21
CA ILE A 55 1.76 -21.38 -5.72
C ILE A 55 2.72 -22.55 -5.44
N SER A 56 3.93 -22.54 -5.99
CA SER A 56 4.87 -23.68 -5.90
C SER A 56 5.51 -23.89 -4.51
N ASP A 57 5.47 -22.89 -3.64
CA ASP A 57 6.19 -22.91 -2.36
C ASP A 57 5.26 -22.63 -1.17
N LYS A 58 4.32 -23.55 -0.93
CA LYS A 58 3.47 -23.49 0.27
C LYS A 58 4.14 -24.13 1.46
N PRO A 59 3.91 -23.60 2.68
CA PRO A 59 4.29 -24.31 3.91
C PRO A 59 3.60 -25.68 4.00
N SER A 60 4.26 -26.64 4.63
CA SER A 60 3.70 -27.98 4.86
C SER A 60 2.60 -27.97 5.91
N SER A 61 2.65 -27.02 6.83
CA SER A 61 1.66 -26.87 7.92
C SER A 61 1.58 -25.43 8.41
N TYR A 62 0.45 -25.14 9.09
CA TYR A 62 0.17 -23.80 9.61
C TYR A 62 -0.17 -23.89 11.09
N LYS A 63 0.36 -22.98 11.92
CA LYS A 63 0.11 -22.89 13.36
C LYS A 63 -0.19 -21.45 13.74
N LEU A 64 -1.22 -21.25 14.57
CA LEU A 64 -1.58 -19.92 15.09
C LEU A 64 -0.94 -19.73 16.47
N GLU A 65 -0.08 -18.72 16.60
CA GLU A 65 0.61 -18.34 17.84
C GLU A 65 0.49 -16.84 18.09
N THR A 66 -0.72 -16.31 17.99
CA THR A 66 -1.00 -14.92 18.36
C THR A 66 -0.98 -14.74 19.87
N ALA A 67 -0.85 -13.51 20.35
CA ALA A 67 -0.81 -13.18 21.77
C ALA A 67 -2.04 -13.69 22.56
N THR A 68 -3.20 -13.81 21.89
CA THR A 68 -4.45 -14.31 22.49
C THR A 68 -4.72 -15.79 22.22
N GLY A 69 -3.90 -16.44 21.39
CA GLY A 69 -4.12 -17.81 20.92
C GLY A 69 -5.27 -17.97 19.92
N THR A 70 -5.90 -16.86 19.53
CA THR A 70 -7.00 -16.80 18.55
C THR A 70 -6.72 -15.72 17.50
N THR A 71 -7.52 -15.71 16.42
CA THR A 71 -7.48 -14.58 15.46
C THR A 71 -8.11 -13.34 16.08
N SER A 72 -7.61 -12.16 15.71
CA SER A 72 -8.21 -10.88 16.12
C SER A 72 -9.64 -10.75 15.58
N GLU A 73 -10.51 -10.11 16.34
CA GLU A 73 -11.84 -9.73 15.86
C GLU A 73 -11.75 -8.40 15.09
N PHE A 74 -12.41 -8.34 13.96
CA PHE A 74 -12.54 -7.16 13.12
C PHE A 74 -14.03 -6.81 13.00
N GLY A 75 -14.34 -5.64 12.50
CA GLY A 75 -15.72 -5.23 12.22
C GLY A 75 -16.44 -6.22 11.30
N ASP A 76 -17.76 -6.16 11.26
CA ASP A 76 -18.60 -7.04 10.44
C ASP A 76 -18.61 -6.66 8.94
N ARG A 77 -18.01 -5.52 8.59
CA ARG A 77 -17.97 -4.96 7.24
C ARG A 77 -16.71 -4.15 6.97
N ALA A 78 -16.38 -3.99 5.68
CA ALA A 78 -15.37 -3.04 5.21
C ALA A 78 -15.84 -2.35 3.93
N LYS A 79 -15.23 -1.22 3.60
CA LYS A 79 -15.45 -0.56 2.31
C LYS A 79 -14.75 -1.33 1.20
N VAL A 80 -15.34 -1.31 0.03
CA VAL A 80 -14.73 -1.68 -1.24
C VAL A 80 -14.75 -0.44 -2.11
N TYR A 81 -13.63 -0.11 -2.72
CA TYR A 81 -13.49 1.10 -3.54
C TYR A 81 -13.45 0.73 -5.01
N PHE A 82 -14.02 1.58 -5.84
CA PHE A 82 -13.89 1.45 -7.28
C PHE A 82 -12.49 1.87 -7.72
N MET A 83 -11.89 1.10 -8.62
CA MET A 83 -10.59 1.41 -9.23
C MET A 83 -10.81 1.69 -10.72
N PRO A 84 -10.72 2.96 -11.14
CA PRO A 84 -10.89 3.31 -12.54
C PRO A 84 -9.71 2.77 -13.35
N LYS A 85 -10.01 2.01 -14.40
CA LYS A 85 -8.98 1.56 -15.32
C LYS A 85 -8.50 2.71 -16.19
N SER A 86 -7.20 2.76 -16.39
CA SER A 86 -6.59 3.74 -17.29
C SER A 86 -7.18 3.59 -18.69
N ALA A 87 -7.81 4.64 -19.20
CA ALA A 87 -8.38 4.62 -20.54
C ALA A 87 -7.28 4.58 -21.61
N ALA A 88 -7.51 3.80 -22.67
CA ALA A 88 -6.64 3.87 -23.82
C ALA A 88 -6.70 5.29 -24.41
N SER A 89 -5.60 6.02 -24.36
CA SER A 89 -5.48 7.39 -24.87
C SER A 89 -4.77 7.41 -26.21
N LEU A 90 -5.29 8.13 -27.17
CA LEU A 90 -4.60 8.40 -28.44
C LEU A 90 -3.28 9.16 -28.23
N LEU A 91 -3.12 9.83 -27.09
CA LEU A 91 -1.90 10.56 -26.72
C LEU A 91 -0.96 9.76 -25.83
N ALA A 92 -1.27 8.51 -25.48
CA ALA A 92 -0.46 7.69 -24.56
C ALA A 92 1.01 7.61 -25.00
N ASP A 93 1.25 7.33 -26.30
CA ASP A 93 2.60 7.32 -26.90
C ASP A 93 3.31 8.67 -26.72
N GLN A 94 2.64 9.77 -27.02
CA GLN A 94 3.21 11.12 -26.91
C GLN A 94 3.48 11.50 -25.44
N ASN A 95 2.57 11.17 -24.54
CA ASN A 95 2.73 11.42 -23.10
C ASN A 95 3.91 10.65 -22.53
N ALA A 96 4.02 9.37 -22.84
CA ALA A 96 5.13 8.53 -22.39
C ALA A 96 6.49 9.05 -22.90
N LYS A 97 6.58 9.46 -24.18
CA LYS A 97 7.78 10.09 -24.75
C LYS A 97 8.10 11.42 -24.04
N THR A 98 7.10 12.21 -23.72
CA THR A 98 7.26 13.47 -22.99
C THR A 98 7.83 13.22 -21.58
N VAL A 99 7.29 12.24 -20.87
CA VAL A 99 7.81 11.83 -19.56
C VAL A 99 9.25 11.34 -19.67
N ALA A 100 9.53 10.40 -20.57
CA ALA A 100 10.87 9.85 -20.77
C ALA A 100 11.91 10.95 -21.10
N SER A 101 11.53 11.93 -21.93
CA SER A 101 12.39 13.07 -22.28
C SER A 101 12.77 13.95 -21.09
N LYS A 102 11.87 14.13 -20.11
CA LYS A 102 12.14 14.87 -18.87
C LYS A 102 13.22 14.20 -18.02
N TYR A 103 13.43 12.91 -18.21
CA TYR A 103 14.51 12.11 -17.56
C TYR A 103 15.73 11.85 -18.46
N GLY A 104 15.78 12.55 -19.62
CA GLY A 104 16.92 12.49 -20.54
C GLY A 104 16.88 11.33 -21.53
N PHE A 105 15.77 10.62 -21.65
CA PHE A 105 15.56 9.57 -22.65
C PHE A 105 14.90 10.15 -23.91
N VAL A 106 15.70 10.70 -24.81
CA VAL A 106 15.23 11.47 -25.99
C VAL A 106 15.16 10.65 -27.28
N PHE A 107 15.69 9.44 -27.28
CA PHE A 107 15.69 8.57 -28.47
C PHE A 107 14.37 7.78 -28.57
N LYS A 108 14.16 7.18 -29.76
CA LYS A 108 12.98 6.34 -29.99
C LYS A 108 13.00 5.12 -29.04
N PRO A 109 11.88 4.82 -28.36
CA PRO A 109 11.79 3.64 -27.51
C PRO A 109 11.76 2.34 -28.33
N GLU A 110 12.18 1.27 -27.70
CA GLU A 110 11.83 -0.08 -28.10
C GLU A 110 10.41 -0.39 -27.56
N VAL A 111 9.57 -0.96 -28.40
CA VAL A 111 8.20 -1.33 -28.04
C VAL A 111 8.17 -2.80 -27.66
N LEU A 112 7.86 -3.08 -26.38
CA LEU A 112 7.79 -4.42 -25.83
C LEU A 112 6.31 -4.82 -25.67
N GLY A 113 5.71 -5.36 -26.72
CA GLY A 113 4.26 -5.68 -26.73
C GLY A 113 3.40 -4.46 -27.10
N THR A 114 2.20 -4.35 -26.55
CA THR A 114 1.22 -3.31 -26.92
C THR A 114 1.33 -2.04 -26.10
N GLU A 115 1.75 -2.14 -24.83
CA GLU A 115 1.65 -1.03 -23.87
C GLU A 115 2.98 -0.73 -23.16
N ILE A 116 4.02 -1.55 -23.34
CA ILE A 116 5.30 -1.38 -22.64
C ILE A 116 6.33 -0.78 -23.59
N TYR A 117 6.88 0.37 -23.20
CA TYR A 117 7.95 1.04 -23.88
C TYR A 117 9.23 1.00 -23.06
N ARG A 118 10.38 0.79 -23.73
CA ARG A 118 11.71 0.81 -23.12
C ARG A 118 12.61 1.79 -23.83
N TRP A 119 13.19 2.71 -23.06
CA TRP A 119 14.24 3.61 -23.51
C TRP A 119 15.56 3.23 -22.87
N THR A 120 16.63 3.44 -23.58
CA THR A 120 17.98 3.23 -23.08
C THR A 120 18.84 4.46 -23.31
N LYS A 121 19.76 4.73 -22.42
CA LYS A 121 20.83 5.71 -22.60
C LYS A 121 22.14 5.15 -22.05
N SER A 122 23.28 5.49 -22.67
CA SER A 122 24.61 5.00 -22.28
C SER A 122 25.37 6.01 -21.41
N LYS A 123 24.96 7.27 -21.38
CA LYS A 123 25.65 8.36 -20.65
C LYS A 123 24.66 9.18 -19.80
N PRO A 124 25.11 9.72 -18.65
CA PRO A 124 26.45 9.53 -18.04
C PRO A 124 26.69 8.10 -17.59
N ILE A 125 25.66 7.34 -17.25
CA ILE A 125 25.68 5.93 -16.87
C ILE A 125 24.67 5.15 -17.70
N ALA A 126 24.97 3.90 -18.04
CA ALA A 126 24.04 3.03 -18.74
C ALA A 126 22.74 2.89 -17.92
N SER A 127 21.64 3.28 -18.52
CA SER A 127 20.34 3.36 -17.87
C SER A 127 19.22 2.86 -18.77
N ASN A 128 18.22 2.28 -18.16
CA ASN A 128 16.96 1.85 -18.78
C ASN A 128 15.79 2.57 -18.13
N PHE A 129 14.81 2.94 -18.94
CA PHE A 129 13.53 3.47 -18.49
C PHE A 129 12.44 2.67 -19.19
N LYS A 130 11.73 1.86 -18.45
CA LYS A 130 10.65 1.00 -18.91
C LYS A 130 9.33 1.53 -18.35
N MET A 131 8.35 1.77 -19.20
CA MET A 131 7.08 2.36 -18.80
C MET A 131 5.91 1.65 -19.48
N ASN A 132 4.86 1.40 -18.72
CA ASN A 132 3.55 1.11 -19.29
C ASN A 132 2.92 2.45 -19.71
N ILE A 133 2.68 2.62 -21.00
CA ILE A 133 2.18 3.89 -21.56
C ILE A 133 0.70 4.15 -21.25
N ARG A 134 -0.02 3.15 -20.73
CA ARG A 134 -1.43 3.25 -20.41
C ARG A 134 -1.66 3.77 -18.99
N ASN A 135 -1.06 3.17 -17.97
CA ASN A 135 -1.20 3.56 -16.57
C ASN A 135 -0.01 4.38 -16.03
N MET A 136 1.02 4.61 -16.87
CA MET A 136 2.23 5.38 -16.56
C MET A 136 3.09 4.78 -15.44
N ASN A 137 2.86 3.54 -15.01
CA ASN A 137 3.75 2.82 -14.12
C ASN A 137 5.09 2.58 -14.81
N PHE A 138 6.19 2.73 -14.09
CA PHE A 138 7.50 2.68 -14.69
C PHE A 138 8.58 2.14 -13.77
N GLU A 139 9.65 1.68 -14.40
CA GLU A 139 10.90 1.24 -13.80
C GLU A 139 12.05 2.02 -14.42
N PHE A 140 12.85 2.67 -13.61
CA PHE A 140 14.09 3.32 -13.99
C PHE A 140 15.25 2.61 -13.32
N THR A 141 16.17 2.06 -14.11
CA THR A 141 17.34 1.33 -13.60
C THR A 141 18.62 1.84 -14.21
N THR A 142 19.69 1.84 -13.42
CA THR A 142 21.04 2.14 -13.90
C THR A 142 21.99 1.00 -13.52
N ASN A 143 23.14 0.91 -14.19
CA ASN A 143 24.18 -0.06 -13.83
C ASN A 143 25.11 0.48 -12.74
N TYR A 144 24.52 1.06 -11.67
CA TYR A 144 25.26 1.78 -10.63
C TYR A 144 26.22 0.90 -9.82
N LEU A 145 25.90 -0.37 -9.58
CA LEU A 145 26.76 -1.26 -8.81
C LEU A 145 28.08 -1.63 -9.53
N SER A 146 28.14 -1.44 -10.86
CA SER A 146 29.37 -1.62 -11.65
C SER A 146 30.20 -0.34 -11.76
N HIS A 147 29.80 0.73 -11.09
CA HIS A 147 30.42 2.05 -11.16
C HIS A 147 31.02 2.44 -9.81
N PRO A 148 32.32 2.20 -9.58
CA PRO A 148 32.98 2.47 -8.29
C PRO A 148 32.95 3.95 -7.89
N GLU A 149 32.74 4.86 -8.80
CA GLU A 149 32.59 6.30 -8.52
C GLU A 149 31.39 6.63 -7.63
N PHE A 150 30.37 5.78 -7.57
CA PHE A 150 29.25 5.92 -6.65
C PHE A 150 29.61 5.53 -5.20
N LEU A 151 30.72 4.84 -5.00
CA LEU A 151 31.17 4.36 -3.71
C LEU A 151 32.26 5.27 -3.09
N VAL A 152 32.82 6.18 -3.88
CA VAL A 152 33.92 7.04 -3.44
C VAL A 152 33.38 8.41 -3.04
N ASN A 153 33.60 8.82 -1.76
CA ASN A 153 33.24 10.13 -1.20
C ASN A 153 31.73 10.46 -1.33
N SER A 154 30.86 9.46 -1.23
CA SER A 154 29.42 9.71 -1.25
C SER A 154 28.93 10.12 0.15
N GLU A 155 28.55 11.38 0.30
CA GLU A 155 27.77 11.80 1.46
C GLU A 155 26.30 11.43 1.21
N THR A 156 25.88 10.28 1.75
CA THR A 156 24.49 9.82 1.64
C THR A 156 23.54 10.87 2.22
N PRO A 157 22.52 11.32 1.50
CA PRO A 157 21.61 12.34 1.98
C PRO A 157 20.83 11.86 3.21
N THR A 158 20.38 12.82 4.03
CA THR A 158 19.43 12.50 5.11
C THR A 158 18.11 11.97 4.54
N GLY A 159 17.41 11.13 5.31
CA GLY A 159 16.13 10.57 4.87
C GLY A 159 15.13 11.62 4.37
N ALA A 160 14.97 12.73 5.09
CA ALA A 160 14.08 13.82 4.67
C ALA A 160 14.49 14.44 3.31
N LYS A 161 15.79 14.60 3.06
CA LYS A 161 16.30 15.11 1.79
C LYS A 161 16.06 14.10 0.66
N ALA A 162 16.31 12.82 0.92
CA ALA A 162 16.09 11.74 -0.03
C ALA A 162 14.61 11.63 -0.44
N VAL A 163 13.68 11.62 0.53
CA VAL A 163 12.23 11.61 0.26
C VAL A 163 11.81 12.80 -0.61
N LYS A 164 12.32 14.00 -0.28
CA LYS A 164 12.06 15.20 -1.09
C LYS A 164 12.61 15.07 -2.51
N GLN A 165 13.76 14.44 -2.71
CA GLN A 165 14.34 14.20 -4.04
C GLN A 165 13.44 13.28 -4.86
N VAL A 166 12.97 12.14 -4.29
CA VAL A 166 12.07 11.21 -4.97
C VAL A 166 10.75 11.89 -5.34
N LYS A 167 10.10 12.56 -4.39
CA LYS A 167 8.84 13.27 -4.65
C LYS A 167 9.02 14.37 -5.72
N SER A 168 10.13 15.10 -5.71
CA SER A 168 10.44 16.11 -6.72
C SER A 168 10.70 15.50 -8.10
N PHE A 169 11.33 14.33 -8.15
CA PHE A 169 11.57 13.59 -9.39
C PHE A 169 10.23 13.20 -10.05
N LEU A 170 9.32 12.61 -9.30
CA LEU A 170 8.00 12.24 -9.78
C LEU A 170 7.17 13.47 -10.19
N LYS A 171 7.18 14.52 -9.36
CA LYS A 171 6.44 15.76 -9.62
C LYS A 171 6.88 16.46 -10.93
N LYS A 172 8.15 16.37 -11.29
CA LYS A 172 8.70 16.96 -12.54
C LYS A 172 7.96 16.46 -13.78
N SER A 173 7.41 15.25 -13.73
CA SER A 173 6.73 14.59 -14.85
C SER A 173 5.24 14.40 -14.64
N ASP A 174 4.67 15.04 -13.62
CA ASP A 174 3.27 14.92 -13.23
C ASP A 174 2.86 13.46 -12.88
N LEU A 175 3.84 12.70 -12.33
CA LEU A 175 3.67 11.30 -11.91
C LEU A 175 3.61 11.13 -10.39
N LEU A 176 3.35 12.19 -9.64
CA LEU A 176 3.23 12.13 -8.17
C LEU A 176 1.75 12.20 -7.78
N PRO A 177 1.08 11.07 -7.49
CA PRO A 177 -0.30 11.07 -7.03
C PRO A 177 -0.44 11.69 -5.64
N ASP A 178 -1.63 12.18 -5.30
CA ASP A 178 -1.87 12.87 -4.02
C ASP A 178 -1.70 11.95 -2.82
N ASP A 179 -2.11 10.69 -2.93
CA ASP A 179 -1.98 9.68 -1.88
C ASP A 179 -0.52 9.22 -1.64
N ILE A 180 0.36 9.36 -2.64
CA ILE A 180 1.82 9.22 -2.48
C ILE A 180 2.44 10.52 -1.97
N SER A 181 1.96 11.67 -2.46
CA SER A 181 2.49 12.99 -2.09
C SER A 181 2.37 13.26 -0.59
N SER A 182 1.27 12.85 0.02
CA SER A 182 0.99 13.02 1.45
C SER A 182 1.46 11.85 2.33
N ALA A 183 1.85 10.73 1.73
CA ALA A 183 2.28 9.55 2.46
C ALA A 183 3.62 9.72 3.18
N SER A 184 3.78 8.93 4.26
CA SER A 184 5.07 8.74 4.94
C SER A 184 6.00 7.86 4.10
N ALA A 185 7.29 7.88 4.44
CA ALA A 185 8.29 7.07 3.77
C ALA A 185 9.11 6.27 4.78
N GLU A 186 9.45 5.05 4.42
CA GLU A 186 10.44 4.23 5.12
C GLU A 186 11.81 4.43 4.48
N ILE A 187 12.85 4.43 5.31
CA ILE A 187 14.24 4.72 4.89
C ILE A 187 15.13 3.57 5.31
N VAL A 188 15.92 3.06 4.38
CA VAL A 188 16.96 2.09 4.65
C VAL A 188 18.28 2.60 4.10
N TYR A 189 19.29 2.69 4.95
CA TYR A 189 20.67 2.97 4.53
C TYR A 189 21.32 1.68 4.05
N LEU A 190 21.96 1.72 2.88
CA LEU A 190 22.48 0.56 2.20
C LEU A 190 23.98 0.74 1.91
N LYS A 191 24.70 -0.37 2.01
CA LYS A 191 26.11 -0.50 1.66
C LYS A 191 26.30 -1.52 0.55
N SER A 192 27.20 -1.25 -0.37
CA SER A 192 27.60 -2.22 -1.39
C SER A 192 28.66 -3.19 -0.83
N LEU A 193 28.33 -4.48 -0.84
CA LEU A 193 29.19 -5.54 -0.41
C LEU A 193 29.30 -6.60 -1.52
N GLY A 194 30.46 -6.65 -2.20
CA GLY A 194 30.66 -7.63 -3.25
C GLY A 194 29.77 -7.48 -4.48
N GLY A 195 29.25 -6.28 -4.73
CA GLY A 195 28.32 -6.00 -5.86
C GLY A 195 26.85 -6.21 -5.52
N GLU A 196 26.53 -6.48 -4.26
CA GLU A 196 25.17 -6.58 -3.73
C GLU A 196 24.92 -5.48 -2.70
N LEU A 197 23.66 -5.14 -2.48
CA LEU A 197 23.25 -4.18 -1.46
C LEU A 197 22.88 -4.90 -0.18
N ALA A 198 23.43 -4.43 0.95
CA ALA A 198 23.09 -4.87 2.28
C ALA A 198 22.77 -3.67 3.19
N PRO A 199 21.94 -3.83 4.24
CA PRO A 199 21.71 -2.76 5.19
C PRO A 199 23.01 -2.26 5.83
N ALA A 200 23.21 -0.94 5.86
CA ALA A 200 24.32 -0.28 6.52
C ALA A 200 24.00 -0.04 8.00
N ALA A 201 25.03 -0.04 8.84
CA ALA A 201 24.87 0.18 10.28
C ALA A 201 24.46 1.63 10.61
N SER A 202 24.79 2.59 9.75
CA SER A 202 24.50 4.03 9.93
C SER A 202 24.52 4.78 8.60
N GLN A 203 24.00 6.00 8.58
CA GLN A 203 24.09 6.90 7.42
C GLN A 203 25.53 7.13 6.97
N SER A 204 26.47 7.29 7.91
CA SER A 204 27.88 7.54 7.60
C SER A 204 28.63 6.33 7.04
N ASP A 205 28.07 5.11 7.21
CA ASP A 205 28.61 3.87 6.67
C ASP A 205 27.93 3.48 5.34
N ALA A 206 26.92 4.23 4.91
CA ALA A 206 26.11 3.92 3.76
C ALA A 206 26.67 4.53 2.46
N ASP A 207 26.61 3.75 1.39
CA ASP A 207 26.91 4.19 0.01
C ASP A 207 25.64 4.69 -0.69
N PHE A 208 24.48 4.15 -0.31
CA PHE A 208 23.19 4.44 -0.90
C PHE A 208 22.12 4.60 0.20
N ILE A 209 21.01 5.22 -0.17
CA ILE A 209 19.80 5.27 0.64
C ILE A 209 18.61 4.78 -0.19
N GLN A 210 17.89 3.81 0.35
CA GLN A 210 16.60 3.37 -0.19
C GLN A 210 15.49 4.19 0.45
N VAL A 211 14.56 4.64 -0.38
CA VAL A 211 13.35 5.36 0.01
C VAL A 211 12.16 4.56 -0.49
N ASP A 212 11.38 4.06 0.43
CA ASP A 212 10.13 3.37 0.16
C ASP A 212 8.96 4.27 0.56
N ILE A 213 8.15 4.72 -0.41
CA ILE A 213 6.97 5.55 -0.18
C ILE A 213 5.75 4.73 -0.54
N ASP A 214 4.93 4.48 0.47
CA ASP A 214 3.67 3.78 0.28
C ASP A 214 2.53 4.78 0.04
N ARG A 215 1.33 4.27 -0.18
CA ARG A 215 0.11 5.07 -0.24
C ARG A 215 -0.36 5.39 1.18
N VAL A 216 -1.14 6.46 1.32
CA VAL A 216 -1.86 6.73 2.58
C VAL A 216 -2.77 5.53 2.87
N PRO A 217 -2.70 4.94 4.07
CA PRO A 217 -3.55 3.81 4.43
C PRO A 217 -5.03 4.16 4.33
N ILE A 218 -5.86 3.21 3.90
CA ILE A 218 -7.31 3.36 3.88
C ILE A 218 -7.83 3.63 5.30
N ASP A 219 -8.68 4.65 5.43
CA ASP A 219 -9.20 5.14 6.72
C ASP A 219 -8.05 5.38 7.75
N GLU A 220 -6.85 5.75 7.28
CA GLU A 220 -5.61 6.00 8.07
C GLU A 220 -5.08 4.77 8.86
N VAL A 221 -5.65 3.60 8.64
CA VAL A 221 -5.38 2.38 9.43
C VAL A 221 -4.98 1.20 8.56
N TYR A 222 -5.69 0.98 7.45
CA TYR A 222 -5.57 -0.25 6.68
C TYR A 222 -4.56 -0.10 5.56
N LYS A 223 -3.43 -0.79 5.68
CA LYS A 223 -2.38 -0.82 4.65
C LYS A 223 -2.82 -1.59 3.41
N MET A 224 -2.18 -1.30 2.28
CA MET A 224 -2.32 -2.04 1.04
C MET A 224 -1.18 -3.04 0.89
N TYR A 225 -1.48 -4.19 0.30
CA TYR A 225 -0.55 -5.29 0.13
C TYR A 225 -0.57 -5.76 -1.31
N SER A 226 0.60 -5.95 -1.89
CA SER A 226 0.78 -6.45 -3.25
C SER A 226 0.90 -7.98 -3.29
N PRO A 227 0.92 -8.59 -4.49
CA PRO A 227 1.23 -10.02 -4.65
C PRO A 227 2.58 -10.45 -4.05
N GLU A 228 3.55 -9.54 -3.96
CA GLU A 228 4.89 -9.80 -3.42
C GLU A 228 5.01 -9.42 -1.94
N GLY A 229 3.92 -9.18 -1.28
CA GLY A 229 3.90 -8.78 0.11
C GLY A 229 3.70 -7.27 0.28
N TYR A 230 4.22 -6.75 1.39
CA TYR A 230 4.25 -5.32 1.61
C TYR A 230 5.35 -4.71 0.74
N LYS A 231 4.95 -4.17 -0.39
CA LYS A 231 5.84 -3.47 -1.31
C LYS A 231 5.35 -2.04 -1.48
N ALA A 232 6.24 -1.10 -1.22
CA ALA A 232 5.91 0.32 -1.39
C ALA A 232 5.54 0.63 -2.85
N SER A 233 4.58 1.52 -3.04
CA SER A 233 4.15 1.96 -4.37
C SER A 233 5.25 2.69 -5.12
N VAL A 234 6.17 3.34 -4.39
CA VAL A 234 7.38 3.94 -4.93
C VAL A 234 8.58 3.46 -4.13
N ARG A 235 9.53 2.82 -4.80
CA ARG A 235 10.84 2.46 -4.26
C ARG A 235 11.92 3.15 -5.05
N ALA A 236 12.84 3.85 -4.38
CA ALA A 236 13.97 4.50 -5.04
C ALA A 236 15.28 4.24 -4.30
N ILE A 237 16.37 4.10 -5.05
CA ILE A 237 17.74 4.06 -4.52
C ILE A 237 18.45 5.33 -4.97
N ILE A 238 19.04 6.01 -4.01
CA ILE A 238 19.71 7.30 -4.19
C ILE A 238 21.17 7.18 -3.78
N THR A 239 22.06 7.75 -4.59
CA THR A 239 23.48 7.93 -4.23
C THR A 239 23.75 9.34 -3.76
N GLY A 240 24.72 9.50 -2.85
CA GLY A 240 25.24 10.81 -2.44
C GLY A 240 26.30 11.38 -3.37
N SER A 241 26.87 10.57 -4.28
CA SER A 241 27.95 11.00 -5.18
C SER A 241 27.48 11.84 -6.38
N MET A 242 26.15 11.88 -6.63
CA MET A 242 25.55 12.69 -7.69
C MET A 242 24.48 13.62 -7.11
N SER A 243 24.05 14.59 -7.90
CA SER A 243 23.06 15.60 -7.46
C SER A 243 21.83 15.65 -8.38
N GLY A 244 20.74 16.15 -7.84
CA GLY A 244 19.48 16.32 -8.59
C GLY A 244 18.87 15.01 -9.05
N ALA A 245 18.39 14.96 -10.27
CA ALA A 245 17.76 13.76 -10.85
C ALA A 245 18.75 12.61 -11.05
N ASP A 246 20.01 12.89 -11.32
CA ASP A 246 21.04 11.88 -11.54
C ASP A 246 21.44 11.15 -10.26
N SER A 247 21.09 11.67 -9.09
CA SER A 247 21.31 10.99 -7.80
C SER A 247 20.40 9.76 -7.62
N ILE A 248 19.27 9.70 -8.33
CA ILE A 248 18.39 8.53 -8.31
C ILE A 248 18.95 7.51 -9.31
N VAL A 249 19.42 6.38 -8.80
CA VAL A 249 20.07 5.33 -9.59
C VAL A 249 19.16 4.15 -9.90
N ASP A 250 18.08 4.02 -9.10
CA ASP A 250 17.04 3.03 -9.30
C ASP A 250 15.71 3.63 -8.81
N LEU A 251 14.61 3.41 -9.53
CA LEU A 251 13.29 3.80 -9.11
C LEU A 251 12.23 2.91 -9.76
N GLU A 252 11.37 2.35 -8.95
CA GLU A 252 10.17 1.63 -9.36
C GLU A 252 8.94 2.37 -8.85
N MET A 253 7.95 2.53 -9.72
CA MET A 253 6.65 3.09 -9.37
C MET A 253 5.55 2.17 -9.87
N ASN A 254 4.74 1.68 -8.94
CA ASN A 254 3.52 0.92 -9.18
C ASN A 254 2.37 1.60 -8.44
N HIS A 255 1.46 2.18 -9.20
CA HIS A 255 0.31 2.89 -8.66
C HIS A 255 -0.87 2.71 -9.61
N ASN A 256 -1.98 2.22 -9.09
CA ASN A 256 -3.26 2.18 -9.79
C ASN A 256 -4.22 3.14 -9.09
N ASP A 257 -4.99 3.90 -9.86
CA ASP A 257 -5.91 4.89 -9.31
C ASP A 257 -7.01 4.25 -8.47
N ILE A 258 -7.37 4.90 -7.37
CA ILE A 258 -8.51 4.56 -6.52
C ILE A 258 -9.45 5.76 -6.49
N ASP A 259 -10.73 5.53 -6.80
CA ASP A 259 -11.76 6.52 -6.59
C ASP A 259 -12.27 6.44 -5.14
N TYR A 260 -11.71 7.27 -4.27
CA TYR A 260 -12.05 7.30 -2.83
C TYR A 260 -13.48 7.78 -2.57
N ASP A 261 -14.12 8.46 -3.53
CA ASP A 261 -15.50 8.94 -3.43
C ASP A 261 -16.51 7.85 -3.83
N GLN A 262 -16.08 6.86 -4.61
CA GLN A 262 -16.90 5.72 -5.01
C GLN A 262 -16.56 4.48 -4.17
N SER A 263 -17.26 4.34 -3.06
CA SER A 263 -17.10 3.18 -2.19
C SER A 263 -18.43 2.65 -1.67
N HIS A 264 -18.48 1.35 -1.41
CA HIS A 264 -19.61 0.68 -0.77
C HIS A 264 -19.13 -0.28 0.30
N THR A 265 -19.92 -0.40 1.38
CA THR A 265 -19.62 -1.35 2.45
C THR A 265 -20.11 -2.75 2.09
N TYR A 266 -19.28 -3.74 2.39
CA TYR A 266 -19.56 -5.16 2.18
C TYR A 266 -19.38 -5.94 3.46
N PRO A 267 -20.22 -6.98 3.71
CA PRO A 267 -20.03 -7.87 4.84
C PRO A 267 -18.70 -8.61 4.76
N LEU A 268 -18.08 -8.82 5.91
CA LEU A 268 -16.85 -9.61 6.05
C LEU A 268 -17.19 -11.02 6.57
N ARG A 269 -16.39 -12.01 6.13
CA ARG A 269 -16.29 -13.28 6.85
C ARG A 269 -15.54 -13.06 8.17
N SER A 270 -15.71 -13.93 9.15
CA SER A 270 -14.90 -13.85 10.36
C SER A 270 -13.43 -14.18 10.07
N SER A 271 -12.51 -13.56 10.80
CA SER A 271 -11.08 -13.85 10.72
C SER A 271 -10.75 -15.33 11.02
N LEU A 272 -11.55 -15.96 11.91
CA LEU A 272 -11.45 -17.39 12.17
C LEU A 272 -11.84 -18.24 10.95
N SER A 273 -12.85 -17.83 10.18
CA SER A 273 -13.19 -18.50 8.92
C SER A 273 -12.07 -18.35 7.90
N ALA A 274 -11.47 -17.15 7.79
CA ALA A 274 -10.32 -16.92 6.92
C ALA A 274 -9.09 -17.75 7.35
N TRP A 275 -8.84 -17.87 8.66
CA TRP A 275 -7.80 -18.76 9.19
C TRP A 275 -7.97 -20.21 8.73
N LYS A 276 -9.18 -20.75 8.80
CA LYS A 276 -9.46 -22.13 8.34
C LYS A 276 -9.17 -22.30 6.85
N ILE A 277 -9.45 -21.30 6.03
CA ILE A 277 -9.12 -21.30 4.59
C ILE A 277 -7.60 -21.33 4.39
N LEU A 278 -6.85 -20.47 5.09
CA LEU A 278 -5.40 -20.49 5.02
C LEU A 278 -4.83 -21.83 5.48
N GLN A 279 -5.34 -22.38 6.60
CA GLN A 279 -4.91 -23.66 7.17
C GLN A 279 -5.19 -24.83 6.23
N ALA A 280 -6.25 -24.76 5.43
CA ALA A 280 -6.55 -25.74 4.37
C ALA A 280 -5.64 -25.59 3.13
N GLY A 281 -4.73 -24.59 3.12
CA GLY A 281 -3.85 -24.32 1.99
C GLY A 281 -4.54 -23.62 0.81
N GLU A 282 -5.74 -23.07 1.03
CA GLU A 282 -6.54 -22.35 0.02
C GLU A 282 -6.26 -20.83 0.02
N GLY A 283 -5.50 -20.32 0.99
CA GLY A 283 -5.03 -18.93 1.01
C GLY A 283 -3.91 -18.68 0.00
N TYR A 284 -3.72 -17.42 -0.34
CA TYR A 284 -2.58 -16.96 -1.13
C TYR A 284 -1.35 -16.79 -0.23
N ILE A 285 -0.19 -17.27 -0.69
CA ILE A 285 1.08 -17.15 0.02
C ILE A 285 1.95 -16.15 -0.72
N ALA A 286 2.04 -14.94 -0.18
CA ALA A 286 2.90 -13.89 -0.72
C ALA A 286 4.38 -14.14 -0.37
N SER A 287 4.65 -14.70 0.82
CA SER A 287 5.98 -15.14 1.24
C SER A 287 5.85 -16.39 2.11
N LYS A 288 6.59 -17.43 1.76
CA LYS A 288 6.64 -18.69 2.56
C LYS A 288 7.33 -18.50 3.90
N GLY A 289 8.21 -17.49 4.00
CA GLY A 289 9.13 -17.38 5.14
C GLY A 289 10.29 -18.36 5.05
N LYS A 290 11.04 -18.46 6.14
CA LYS A 290 12.25 -19.31 6.23
C LYS A 290 11.91 -20.75 6.62
N SER A 291 10.80 -20.94 7.35
CA SER A 291 10.39 -22.22 7.93
C SER A 291 9.43 -22.97 7.04
N ASP A 292 9.45 -24.30 7.09
CA ASP A 292 8.48 -25.14 6.37
C ASP A 292 7.11 -25.18 7.07
N GLN A 293 7.07 -24.93 8.38
CA GLN A 293 5.86 -24.69 9.14
C GLN A 293 5.61 -23.18 9.29
N ALA A 294 4.52 -22.68 8.73
CA ALA A 294 4.11 -21.28 8.92
C ALA A 294 3.53 -21.07 10.32
N ILE A 295 4.23 -20.30 11.15
CA ILE A 295 3.75 -19.86 12.46
C ILE A 295 3.19 -18.46 12.31
N ILE A 296 1.88 -18.28 12.50
CA ILE A 296 1.20 -17.00 12.38
C ILE A 296 1.18 -16.31 13.74
N ARG A 297 1.83 -15.15 13.84
CA ARG A 297 1.91 -14.36 15.08
C ARG A 297 0.99 -13.16 15.10
N LYS A 298 0.60 -12.68 13.91
CA LYS A 298 -0.29 -11.54 13.79
C LYS A 298 -1.31 -11.78 12.68
N VAL A 299 -2.55 -11.33 12.93
CA VAL A 299 -3.62 -11.31 11.94
C VAL A 299 -4.12 -9.88 11.87
N SER A 300 -4.15 -9.31 10.67
CA SER A 300 -4.61 -7.95 10.42
C SER A 300 -5.60 -7.89 9.25
N LEU A 301 -6.31 -6.78 9.13
CA LEU A 301 -7.14 -6.43 7.99
C LEU A 301 -6.41 -5.38 7.17
N GLY A 302 -6.40 -5.54 5.86
CA GLY A 302 -5.82 -4.60 4.91
C GLY A 302 -6.51 -4.72 3.56
N TYR A 303 -5.89 -4.18 2.53
CA TYR A 303 -6.42 -4.19 1.18
C TYR A 303 -5.42 -4.82 0.20
N TYR A 304 -5.95 -5.49 -0.83
CA TYR A 304 -5.12 -6.08 -1.86
C TYR A 304 -5.04 -5.14 -3.06
N ASP A 305 -3.81 -4.68 -3.37
CA ASP A 305 -3.48 -3.82 -4.51
C ASP A 305 -2.55 -4.60 -5.44
N ASP A 306 -3.08 -5.06 -6.56
CA ASP A 306 -2.33 -5.84 -7.55
C ASP A 306 -1.39 -4.92 -8.34
N PHE A 307 -0.33 -5.48 -8.91
CA PHE A 307 0.49 -4.76 -9.91
C PHE A 307 -0.26 -4.56 -11.23
N GLU A 308 -1.22 -5.43 -11.52
CA GLU A 308 -2.12 -5.29 -12.65
C GLU A 308 -3.38 -4.52 -12.25
N GLU A 309 -3.99 -3.83 -13.23
CA GLU A 309 -5.24 -3.11 -13.00
C GLU A 309 -6.35 -4.05 -12.57
N GLN A 310 -7.05 -3.70 -11.50
CA GLN A 310 -8.22 -4.39 -10.99
C GLN A 310 -9.43 -3.44 -10.95
N ASP A 311 -10.66 -4.00 -10.93
CA ASP A 311 -11.88 -3.18 -10.93
C ASP A 311 -12.20 -2.59 -9.55
N TYR A 312 -11.75 -3.26 -8.48
CA TYR A 312 -12.08 -2.89 -7.10
C TYR A 312 -10.93 -3.17 -6.14
N LEU A 313 -10.64 -2.22 -5.29
CA LEU A 313 -9.78 -2.41 -4.13
C LEU A 313 -10.59 -3.15 -3.06
N GLN A 314 -10.22 -4.39 -2.77
CA GLN A 314 -10.95 -5.29 -1.89
C GLN A 314 -10.19 -5.59 -0.60
N PRO A 315 -10.90 -5.73 0.54
CA PRO A 315 -10.27 -6.06 1.81
C PRO A 315 -9.81 -7.53 1.84
N ILE A 316 -8.66 -7.74 2.50
CA ILE A 316 -8.07 -9.04 2.77
C ILE A 316 -7.71 -9.18 4.25
N TYR A 317 -7.74 -10.41 4.76
CA TYR A 317 -7.04 -10.76 5.99
C TYR A 317 -5.60 -11.12 5.68
N ILE A 318 -4.70 -10.56 6.45
CA ILE A 318 -3.25 -10.78 6.38
C ILE A 318 -2.85 -11.63 7.58
N PHE A 319 -2.14 -12.71 7.31
CA PHE A 319 -1.56 -13.62 8.29
C PHE A 319 -0.05 -13.52 8.18
N GLU A 320 0.61 -13.07 9.24
CA GLU A 320 2.04 -12.72 9.16
C GLU A 320 2.87 -13.21 10.36
N ASN A 321 4.15 -13.39 10.08
CA ASN A 321 5.20 -13.55 11.06
C ASN A 321 6.44 -12.79 10.57
N GLU A 322 6.66 -11.62 11.12
CA GLU A 322 7.76 -10.73 10.72
C GLU A 322 9.15 -11.37 10.97
N ASP A 323 9.32 -12.16 12.04
CA ASP A 323 10.61 -12.81 12.39
C ASP A 323 11.01 -13.88 11.37
N ASP A 324 10.03 -14.64 10.87
CA ASP A 324 10.23 -15.72 9.89
C ASP A 324 10.09 -15.21 8.45
N GLY A 325 9.36 -14.10 8.25
CA GLY A 325 9.05 -13.53 6.95
C GLY A 325 7.86 -14.20 6.26
N PHE A 326 7.06 -15.00 7.00
CA PHE A 326 5.83 -15.56 6.44
C PHE A 326 4.77 -14.49 6.23
N LEU A 327 4.11 -14.54 5.07
CA LEU A 327 3.00 -13.65 4.73
C LEU A 327 1.98 -14.37 3.84
N GLY A 328 0.74 -14.43 4.31
CA GLY A 328 -0.36 -15.07 3.58
C GLY A 328 -1.62 -14.22 3.60
N TYR A 329 -2.45 -14.33 2.55
CA TYR A 329 -3.68 -13.56 2.39
C TYR A 329 -4.90 -14.46 2.18
N VAL A 330 -6.02 -13.99 2.69
CA VAL A 330 -7.34 -14.56 2.39
C VAL A 330 -8.31 -13.39 2.16
N SER A 331 -9.15 -13.45 1.12
CA SER A 331 -10.21 -12.46 0.91
C SER A 331 -11.05 -12.31 2.17
N ALA A 332 -11.22 -11.08 2.65
CA ALA A 332 -12.02 -10.80 3.84
C ALA A 332 -13.52 -10.76 3.56
N LEU A 333 -13.93 -10.64 2.29
CA LEU A 333 -15.34 -10.53 1.93
C LEU A 333 -16.11 -11.82 2.20
N ASP A 334 -17.39 -11.68 2.57
CA ASP A 334 -18.32 -12.81 2.64
C ASP A 334 -18.46 -13.43 1.23
N PRO A 335 -18.26 -14.76 1.09
CA PRO A 335 -18.29 -15.46 -0.21
C PRO A 335 -19.59 -15.26 -1.00
N LYS A 336 -20.67 -14.87 -0.35
CA LYS A 336 -21.94 -14.56 -1.01
C LYS A 336 -21.82 -13.40 -2.02
N TYR A 337 -20.85 -12.53 -1.82
CA TYR A 337 -20.67 -11.29 -2.60
C TYR A 337 -19.45 -11.32 -3.54
N VAL A 338 -18.83 -12.47 -3.67
CA VAL A 338 -17.67 -12.71 -4.56
C VAL A 338 -17.99 -13.75 -5.62
#